data_28bd98e84b4b70e6186a1ced426a0034
#
_entry.id   28bd98e84b4b70e6186a1ced426a0034
#
_cell.length_a   1.000
_cell.length_b   1.000
_cell.length_c   1.000
_cell.angle_alpha   90.00
_cell.angle_beta   90.00
_cell.angle_gamma   90.00
#
_symmetry.space_group_name_H-M   'P 1'
#
loop_
_entity.id
_entity.type
_entity.pdbx_description
1 polymer ?
#
loop_
_entity_poly.entity_id
_entity_poly.type
_entity_poly.pdbx_seq_one_letter_code
_entity_poly.pdbx_strand_id
1 'polypeptide(L)'
;MKYCDLVNTKQGSASVNRFSNGNSLPLVQLPFGMTAFAPQTNPDKRWYYHPASRSLEGVRLTHQPSPWIADYGAFVFMPQRSPIGAASGDRWTGYRPEEAVLTPYSMKLRFLRSECDFELAPTERGAAIRLNYGESDSNYFSVLPVEGCCEYRYDEASSTLFATTDMHMSGEAVNFKNYLVVRFPEGVVDGALVSDGPDEEDFTPGFEIFGDYTAIHLHLAKNSFEIKLAASYIGFEQAQLNLERETADKDFEAVRAEAEAVWESYLSRLTIEAEDEKQLRTFTSCLYRAFLYPHKCHEYAADGRAIHYCPHDGEIHDGVRYTDNGFWDTYRTVYPFFSLAAKDELREMLTAFINEYTESGWLPRWLSIGECGCMPSTLVDAVICDAAV
;
A
#
# COMPACT_ATOMS: atom_id res chain seq x y z
N MET A 1 -5.81 15.97 -23.24
CA MET A 1 -6.47 15.13 -22.21
C MET A 1 -5.42 14.17 -21.70
N LYS A 2 -5.22 14.09 -20.40
CA LYS A 2 -4.28 13.13 -19.79
C LYS A 2 -4.96 11.76 -19.70
N TYR A 3 -4.20 10.67 -19.85
CA TYR A 3 -4.75 9.31 -19.71
C TYR A 3 -5.20 9.02 -18.27
N CYS A 4 -4.51 9.57 -17.28
CA CYS A 4 -4.91 9.44 -15.88
C CYS A 4 -6.32 9.97 -15.60
N ASP A 5 -6.78 11.01 -16.31
CA ASP A 5 -8.13 11.58 -16.17
C ASP A 5 -9.24 10.63 -16.66
N LEU A 6 -8.87 9.64 -17.47
CA LEU A 6 -9.80 8.63 -18.00
C LEU A 6 -9.97 7.44 -17.06
N VAL A 7 -9.06 7.24 -16.10
CA VAL A 7 -9.10 6.09 -15.20
C VAL A 7 -10.22 6.22 -14.18
N ASN A 8 -11.04 5.17 -14.07
CA ASN A 8 -11.95 4.97 -12.96
C ASN A 8 -11.38 3.93 -11.98
N THR A 9 -10.69 4.40 -10.95
CA THR A 9 -10.12 3.52 -9.93
C THR A 9 -11.16 2.72 -9.15
N LYS A 10 -12.43 3.16 -9.13
CA LYS A 10 -13.55 2.48 -8.45
C LYS A 10 -14.18 1.36 -9.29
N GLN A 11 -13.74 1.13 -10.53
CA GLN A 11 -14.28 0.07 -11.36
C GLN A 11 -14.12 -1.30 -10.67
N GLY A 12 -15.21 -2.08 -10.55
CA GLY A 12 -15.22 -3.40 -9.93
C GLY A 12 -15.15 -3.40 -8.38
N SER A 13 -15.26 -2.25 -7.71
CA SER A 13 -15.12 -2.16 -6.25
C SER A 13 -16.43 -2.26 -5.45
N ALA A 14 -17.59 -2.27 -6.13
CA ALA A 14 -18.90 -2.40 -5.46
C ALA A 14 -19.20 -3.86 -5.10
N SER A 15 -18.31 -4.50 -4.35
CA SER A 15 -18.38 -5.92 -3.98
C SER A 15 -18.53 -6.10 -2.48
N VAL A 16 -19.23 -7.16 -2.10
CA VAL A 16 -19.33 -7.66 -0.73
C VAL A 16 -19.14 -9.17 -0.75
N ASN A 17 -18.82 -9.79 0.42
CA ASN A 17 -18.62 -11.24 0.52
C ASN A 17 -19.79 -12.03 -0.07
N ARG A 18 -21.03 -11.58 0.12
CA ARG A 18 -22.24 -12.25 -0.38
C ARG A 18 -22.42 -12.10 -1.90
N PHE A 19 -21.91 -11.01 -2.49
CA PHE A 19 -22.09 -10.70 -3.91
C PHE A 19 -20.81 -10.08 -4.48
N SER A 20 -20.10 -10.88 -5.25
CA SER A 20 -18.89 -10.47 -5.95
C SER A 20 -19.23 -9.67 -7.21
N ASN A 21 -18.62 -8.49 -7.35
CA ASN A 21 -18.75 -7.61 -8.50
C ASN A 21 -17.38 -7.01 -8.86
N GLY A 22 -16.42 -7.89 -9.19
CA GLY A 22 -15.05 -7.53 -9.52
C GLY A 22 -14.05 -7.61 -8.37
N ASN A 23 -14.46 -7.43 -7.11
CA ASN A 23 -13.62 -7.53 -5.89
C ASN A 23 -12.36 -6.66 -5.90
N SER A 24 -12.37 -5.57 -6.66
CA SER A 24 -11.22 -4.67 -6.77
C SER A 24 -11.28 -3.56 -5.71
N LEU A 25 -10.10 -3.01 -5.42
CA LEU A 25 -9.93 -1.84 -4.56
C LEU A 25 -9.61 -0.60 -5.42
N PRO A 26 -9.96 0.62 -4.99
CA PRO A 26 -9.54 1.85 -5.65
C PRO A 26 -8.10 2.20 -5.22
N LEU A 27 -7.13 1.43 -5.69
CA LEU A 27 -5.75 1.54 -5.27
C LEU A 27 -5.08 2.80 -5.79
N VAL A 28 -4.32 3.43 -4.93
CA VAL A 28 -3.40 4.54 -5.25
C VAL A 28 -1.99 4.01 -4.99
N GLN A 29 -1.23 3.78 -6.06
CA GLN A 29 0.11 3.19 -6.05
C GLN A 29 0.83 3.52 -7.35
N LEU A 30 2.13 3.27 -7.43
CA LEU A 30 2.83 3.23 -8.72
C LEU A 30 2.58 1.90 -9.45
N PRO A 31 2.76 1.84 -10.78
CA PRO A 31 2.71 0.58 -11.51
C PRO A 31 3.64 -0.46 -10.89
N PHE A 32 3.09 -1.63 -10.54
CA PHE A 32 3.82 -2.71 -9.86
C PHE A 32 4.49 -2.31 -8.53
N GLY A 33 4.11 -1.19 -7.93
CA GLY A 33 4.72 -0.67 -6.71
C GLY A 33 4.61 -1.65 -5.54
N MET A 34 5.59 -1.64 -4.64
CA MET A 34 5.63 -2.51 -3.46
C MET A 34 4.49 -2.20 -2.49
N THR A 35 4.06 -0.94 -2.39
CA THR A 35 2.98 -0.50 -1.51
C THR A 35 1.82 0.10 -2.27
N ALA A 36 0.61 -0.14 -1.80
CA ALA A 36 -0.63 0.44 -2.30
C ALA A 36 -1.43 1.11 -1.17
N PHE A 37 -2.29 2.04 -1.53
CA PHE A 37 -3.14 2.73 -0.56
C PHE A 37 -4.59 2.73 -1.01
N ALA A 38 -5.50 2.49 -0.07
CA ALA A 38 -6.94 2.54 -0.32
C ALA A 38 -7.71 3.09 0.89
N PRO A 39 -8.84 3.77 0.70
CA PRO A 39 -9.72 4.12 1.79
C PRO A 39 -10.28 2.86 2.46
N GLN A 40 -10.30 2.81 3.79
CA GLN A 40 -11.04 1.81 4.54
C GLN A 40 -12.39 2.40 4.95
N THR A 41 -13.49 1.88 4.40
CA THR A 41 -14.83 2.44 4.59
C THR A 41 -15.74 1.58 5.46
N ASN A 42 -15.26 0.46 5.96
CA ASN A 42 -15.98 -0.42 6.90
C ASN A 42 -14.99 -1.31 7.67
N PRO A 43 -15.43 -1.96 8.76
CA PRO A 43 -14.56 -2.76 9.64
C PRO A 43 -14.17 -4.15 9.09
N ASP A 44 -14.69 -4.56 7.94
CA ASP A 44 -14.33 -5.84 7.36
C ASP A 44 -12.84 -5.85 6.97
N LYS A 45 -12.12 -6.90 7.35
CA LYS A 45 -10.69 -6.99 7.10
C LYS A 45 -10.35 -7.26 5.63
N ARG A 46 -11.27 -7.85 4.86
CA ARG A 46 -11.10 -8.30 3.48
C ARG A 46 -11.90 -7.46 2.49
N TRP A 47 -13.20 -7.21 2.76
CA TRP A 47 -14.09 -6.32 1.98
C TRP A 47 -14.20 -4.95 2.65
N TYR A 48 -13.07 -4.31 2.94
CA TYR A 48 -12.98 -3.09 3.73
C TYR A 48 -13.35 -1.80 2.98
N TYR A 49 -13.60 -1.89 1.67
CA TYR A 49 -14.02 -0.74 0.87
C TYR A 49 -15.34 -1.00 0.14
N HIS A 50 -16.22 -0.02 0.18
CA HIS A 50 -17.41 0.02 -0.67
C HIS A 50 -17.68 1.45 -1.15
N PRO A 51 -17.90 1.69 -2.48
CA PRO A 51 -17.97 3.04 -3.06
C PRO A 51 -19.19 3.86 -2.61
N ALA A 52 -20.23 3.22 -2.07
CA ALA A 52 -21.42 3.89 -1.55
C ALA A 52 -21.38 4.13 -0.03
N SER A 53 -20.31 3.71 0.65
CA SER A 53 -20.20 3.94 2.10
C SER A 53 -20.07 5.43 2.40
N ARG A 54 -20.65 5.85 3.52
CA ARG A 54 -20.53 7.21 4.06
C ARG A 54 -19.76 7.24 5.37
N SER A 55 -19.12 6.14 5.71
CA SER A 55 -18.22 5.97 6.84
C SER A 55 -16.80 5.75 6.33
N LEU A 56 -15.81 6.25 7.05
CA LEU A 56 -14.39 6.09 6.77
C LEU A 56 -13.67 5.77 8.08
N GLU A 57 -12.80 4.78 8.06
CA GLU A 57 -12.05 4.30 9.23
C GLU A 57 -10.54 4.51 9.10
N GLY A 58 -10.13 5.19 8.06
CA GLY A 58 -8.77 5.55 7.76
C GLY A 58 -8.37 5.26 6.31
N VAL A 59 -7.09 5.43 6.04
CA VAL A 59 -6.44 5.05 4.79
C VAL A 59 -5.52 3.88 5.08
N ARG A 60 -5.74 2.77 4.40
CA ARG A 60 -4.94 1.57 4.55
C ARG A 60 -3.76 1.58 3.60
N LEU A 61 -2.54 1.38 4.12
CA LEU A 61 -1.44 0.80 3.37
C LEU A 61 -1.76 -0.69 3.23
N THR A 62 -1.83 -1.21 2.02
CA THR A 62 -2.35 -2.54 1.72
C THR A 62 -1.49 -3.23 0.67
N HIS A 63 -1.47 -4.54 0.73
CA HIS A 63 -0.86 -5.42 -0.28
C HIS A 63 -1.90 -6.43 -0.80
N GLN A 64 -3.19 -6.23 -0.46
CA GLN A 64 -4.25 -7.18 -0.77
C GLN A 64 -4.48 -7.35 -2.28
N PRO A 65 -4.13 -8.51 -2.86
CA PRO A 65 -4.40 -8.76 -4.28
C PRO A 65 -5.86 -9.14 -4.55
N SER A 66 -6.50 -9.73 -3.54
CA SER A 66 -7.88 -10.20 -3.59
C SER A 66 -8.43 -10.37 -2.17
N PRO A 67 -9.73 -10.12 -1.93
CA PRO A 67 -10.36 -10.42 -0.64
C PRO A 67 -10.27 -11.90 -0.22
N TRP A 68 -10.16 -12.81 -1.17
CA TRP A 68 -10.03 -14.25 -0.91
C TRP A 68 -8.67 -14.62 -0.34
N ILE A 69 -7.63 -13.95 -0.81
CA ILE A 69 -6.24 -14.13 -0.33
C ILE A 69 -5.99 -13.30 0.92
N ALA A 70 -6.65 -12.13 1.02
CA ALA A 70 -6.50 -11.17 2.11
C ALA A 70 -5.19 -10.37 2.07
N ASP A 71 -4.79 -9.76 3.18
CA ASP A 71 -3.75 -8.74 3.27
C ASP A 71 -2.57 -9.20 4.15
N TYR A 72 -1.45 -8.50 4.07
CA TYR A 72 -0.28 -8.72 4.91
C TYR A 72 0.46 -7.39 5.12
N GLY A 73 1.14 -7.24 6.26
CA GLY A 73 1.96 -6.07 6.58
C GLY A 73 1.21 -4.73 6.49
N ALA A 74 -0.10 -4.75 6.73
CA ALA A 74 -0.96 -3.61 6.47
C ALA A 74 -1.11 -2.69 7.68
N PHE A 75 -1.04 -1.38 7.42
CA PHE A 75 -1.24 -0.31 8.41
C PHE A 75 -2.43 0.56 8.03
N VAL A 76 -3.05 1.19 9.03
CA VAL A 76 -4.10 2.20 8.83
C VAL A 76 -3.62 3.55 9.36
N PHE A 77 -3.83 4.58 8.57
CA PHE A 77 -3.54 5.97 8.90
C PHE A 77 -4.85 6.72 9.12
N MET A 78 -4.96 7.42 10.26
CA MET A 78 -6.20 8.10 10.64
C MET A 78 -5.93 9.47 11.27
N PRO A 79 -6.34 10.58 10.62
CA PRO A 79 -6.35 11.89 11.27
C PRO A 79 -7.50 11.99 12.28
N GLN A 80 -7.21 12.41 13.52
CA GLN A 80 -8.17 12.49 14.62
C GLN A 80 -8.06 13.82 15.38
N ARG A 81 -8.96 14.04 16.34
CA ARG A 81 -8.97 15.20 17.27
C ARG A 81 -8.59 14.81 18.70
N SER A 82 -8.49 13.53 18.99
CA SER A 82 -8.10 13.00 20.30
C SER A 82 -7.55 11.58 20.11
N PRO A 83 -6.74 11.09 21.04
CA PRO A 83 -6.35 9.69 21.07
C PRO A 83 -7.58 8.84 21.43
N ILE A 84 -8.24 8.31 20.42
CA ILE A 84 -9.41 7.44 20.58
C ILE A 84 -8.95 6.00 20.35
N GLY A 85 -9.58 5.04 21.06
CA GLY A 85 -9.23 3.63 20.99
C GLY A 85 -9.09 3.06 19.57
N ALA A 86 -8.31 2.02 19.45
CA ALA A 86 -7.96 1.39 18.17
C ALA A 86 -9.16 0.70 17.48
N ALA A 87 -10.22 0.43 18.23
CA ALA A 87 -11.39 -0.25 17.68
C ALA A 87 -12.08 0.58 16.60
N SER A 88 -12.51 -0.09 15.54
CA SER A 88 -13.22 0.51 14.41
C SER A 88 -14.45 1.34 14.87
N GLY A 89 -15.19 0.86 15.88
CA GLY A 89 -16.34 1.56 16.43
C GLY A 89 -16.04 2.92 17.07
N ASP A 90 -14.81 3.15 17.48
CA ASP A 90 -14.38 4.36 18.15
C ASP A 90 -13.80 5.40 17.18
N ARG A 91 -13.01 4.93 16.20
CA ARG A 91 -12.25 5.80 15.30
C ARG A 91 -12.97 6.28 14.04
N TRP A 92 -14.08 5.67 13.64
CA TRP A 92 -14.77 6.02 12.40
C TRP A 92 -15.14 7.50 12.28
N THR A 93 -15.16 8.02 11.07
CA THR A 93 -15.61 9.37 10.74
C THR A 93 -16.66 9.36 9.65
N GLY A 94 -17.47 10.42 9.57
CA GLY A 94 -18.30 10.66 8.40
C GLY A 94 -17.43 10.94 7.17
N TYR A 95 -17.92 10.55 5.99
CA TYR A 95 -17.24 10.64 4.73
C TYR A 95 -18.24 10.88 3.59
N ARG A 96 -17.83 11.68 2.60
CA ARG A 96 -18.61 11.96 1.40
C ARG A 96 -17.92 11.37 0.19
N PRO A 97 -18.39 10.21 -0.30
CA PRO A 97 -17.74 9.52 -1.43
C PRO A 97 -17.78 10.32 -2.76
N GLU A 98 -18.73 11.23 -2.89
CA GLU A 98 -18.87 12.14 -4.03
C GLU A 98 -17.82 13.27 -4.06
N GLU A 99 -17.23 13.63 -2.91
CA GLU A 99 -16.18 14.63 -2.78
C GLU A 99 -14.76 13.98 -2.82
N ALA A 100 -14.68 12.65 -2.73
CA ALA A 100 -13.42 11.94 -2.74
C ALA A 100 -12.79 11.91 -4.13
N VAL A 101 -11.53 12.28 -4.21
CA VAL A 101 -10.71 12.14 -5.42
C VAL A 101 -9.80 10.93 -5.24
N LEU A 102 -9.94 9.95 -6.13
CA LEU A 102 -9.14 8.72 -6.15
C LEU A 102 -8.63 8.50 -7.58
N THR A 103 -7.43 9.00 -7.84
CA THR A 103 -6.72 8.80 -9.11
C THR A 103 -5.68 7.68 -8.96
N PRO A 104 -5.06 7.18 -10.02
CA PRO A 104 -3.96 6.21 -9.90
C PRO A 104 -2.78 6.71 -9.04
N TYR A 105 -2.54 8.01 -9.05
CA TYR A 105 -1.35 8.68 -8.52
C TYR A 105 -1.61 9.59 -7.31
N SER A 106 -2.87 9.76 -6.90
CA SER A 106 -3.20 10.57 -5.72
C SER A 106 -4.56 10.26 -5.15
N MET A 107 -4.68 10.51 -3.84
CA MET A 107 -5.92 10.41 -3.08
C MET A 107 -6.19 11.74 -2.39
N LYS A 108 -7.47 12.17 -2.36
CA LYS A 108 -7.93 13.26 -1.50
C LYS A 108 -9.24 12.88 -0.84
N LEU A 109 -9.26 12.96 0.49
CA LEU A 109 -10.40 12.59 1.35
C LEU A 109 -10.65 13.69 2.38
N ARG A 110 -11.92 13.91 2.71
CA ARG A 110 -12.32 14.77 3.84
C ARG A 110 -12.79 13.91 5.00
N PHE A 111 -12.09 13.98 6.13
CA PHE A 111 -12.45 13.35 7.40
C PHE A 111 -13.33 14.31 8.17
N LEU A 112 -14.64 14.07 8.21
CA LEU A 112 -15.60 15.04 8.75
C LEU A 112 -15.49 15.23 10.26
N ARG A 113 -15.19 14.17 11.03
CA ARG A 113 -15.08 14.24 12.49
C ARG A 113 -13.86 15.02 12.95
N SER A 114 -12.73 14.85 12.28
CA SER A 114 -11.49 15.58 12.57
C SER A 114 -11.38 16.90 11.80
N GLU A 115 -12.33 17.20 10.89
CA GLU A 115 -12.27 18.35 9.99
C GLU A 115 -10.93 18.43 9.24
N CYS A 116 -10.41 17.27 8.84
CA CYS A 116 -9.13 17.16 8.18
C CYS A 116 -9.28 16.84 6.70
N ASP A 117 -8.64 17.62 5.84
CA ASP A 117 -8.37 17.23 4.46
C ASP A 117 -7.09 16.39 4.45
N PHE A 118 -7.22 15.17 4.00
CA PHE A 118 -6.13 14.20 3.85
C PHE A 118 -5.83 14.03 2.37
N GLU A 119 -4.58 14.26 1.98
CA GLU A 119 -4.10 14.01 0.63
C GLU A 119 -2.91 13.03 0.68
N LEU A 120 -2.81 12.13 -0.30
CA LEU A 120 -1.74 11.16 -0.41
C LEU A 120 -1.25 11.06 -1.85
N ALA A 121 0.06 11.02 -2.03
CA ALA A 121 0.74 10.73 -3.30
C ALA A 121 1.71 9.54 -3.08
N PRO A 122 1.60 8.44 -3.85
CA PRO A 122 2.39 7.25 -3.64
C PRO A 122 3.80 7.38 -4.23
N THR A 123 4.73 6.67 -3.62
CA THR A 123 6.02 6.29 -4.22
C THR A 123 6.04 4.77 -4.44
N GLU A 124 7.16 4.19 -4.85
CA GLU A 124 7.22 2.74 -5.08
C GLU A 124 7.10 1.94 -3.77
N ARG A 125 7.67 2.45 -2.67
CA ARG A 125 7.70 1.78 -1.36
C ARG A 125 7.07 2.59 -0.24
N GLY A 126 6.39 3.68 -0.56
CA GLY A 126 5.82 4.56 0.44
C GLY A 126 4.90 5.63 -0.14
N ALA A 127 4.83 6.77 0.54
CA ALA A 127 4.01 7.91 0.13
C ALA A 127 4.46 9.22 0.79
N ALA A 128 4.05 10.33 0.17
CA ALA A 128 3.90 11.61 0.84
C ALA A 128 2.43 11.83 1.22
N ILE A 129 2.19 12.32 2.43
CA ILE A 129 0.85 12.64 2.93
C ILE A 129 0.83 14.12 3.31
N ARG A 130 -0.23 14.83 2.92
CA ARG A 130 -0.51 16.19 3.37
C ARG A 130 -1.80 16.21 4.15
N LEU A 131 -1.76 16.79 5.35
CA LEU A 131 -2.88 16.96 6.26
C LEU A 131 -3.17 18.45 6.43
N ASN A 132 -4.46 18.82 6.32
CA ASN A 132 -4.93 20.15 6.64
C ASN A 132 -6.13 20.02 7.58
N TYR A 133 -5.90 20.27 8.86
CA TYR A 133 -6.95 20.31 9.87
C TYR A 133 -7.62 21.69 9.87
N GLY A 134 -8.89 21.73 10.25
CA GLY A 134 -9.53 22.97 10.67
C GLY A 134 -8.88 23.54 11.94
N GLU A 135 -9.19 24.79 12.28
CA GLU A 135 -8.62 25.44 13.48
C GLU A 135 -8.90 24.64 14.75
N SER A 136 -7.82 24.16 15.38
CA SER A 136 -7.84 23.41 16.64
C SER A 136 -6.41 23.23 17.16
N ASP A 137 -6.28 23.17 18.49
CA ASP A 137 -5.03 22.83 19.17
C ASP A 137 -4.90 21.31 19.42
N SER A 138 -5.84 20.51 18.93
CA SER A 138 -5.90 19.07 19.17
C SER A 138 -5.95 18.31 17.84
N ASN A 139 -4.78 18.10 17.23
CA ASN A 139 -4.60 17.43 15.95
C ASN A 139 -3.78 16.17 16.15
N TYR A 140 -4.36 15.01 15.92
CA TYR A 140 -3.68 13.73 16.08
C TYR A 140 -3.60 12.98 14.76
N PHE A 141 -2.47 12.32 14.56
CA PHE A 141 -2.28 11.36 13.47
C PHE A 141 -2.05 9.98 14.08
N SER A 142 -2.89 9.03 13.73
CA SER A 142 -2.84 7.68 14.29
C SER A 142 -2.28 6.70 13.27
N VAL A 143 -1.42 5.81 13.74
CA VAL A 143 -0.90 4.67 12.99
C VAL A 143 -1.23 3.40 13.75
N LEU A 144 -1.87 2.44 13.08
CA LEU A 144 -2.29 1.20 13.70
C LEU A 144 -2.22 0.03 12.70
N PRO A 145 -2.01 -1.22 13.15
CA PRO A 145 -2.10 -2.38 12.30
C PRO A 145 -3.56 -2.63 11.90
N VAL A 146 -3.76 -3.35 10.81
CA VAL A 146 -5.11 -3.82 10.42
C VAL A 146 -5.58 -4.91 11.38
N GLU A 147 -4.68 -5.73 11.89
CA GLU A 147 -4.91 -6.82 12.83
C GLU A 147 -3.67 -7.04 13.70
N GLY A 148 -3.88 -7.50 14.92
CA GLY A 148 -2.80 -7.74 15.88
C GLY A 148 -2.25 -6.45 16.48
N CYS A 149 -0.99 -6.51 16.86
CA CYS A 149 -0.27 -5.42 17.49
C CYS A 149 0.92 -4.96 16.64
N CYS A 150 1.46 -3.82 16.99
CA CYS A 150 2.70 -3.29 16.46
C CYS A 150 3.69 -2.99 17.58
N GLU A 151 4.96 -3.13 17.29
CA GLU A 151 6.03 -2.50 18.07
C GLU A 151 6.23 -1.08 17.52
N TYR A 152 6.25 -0.08 18.40
CA TYR A 152 6.47 1.32 18.02
C TYR A 152 7.70 1.90 18.70
N ARG A 153 8.41 2.77 17.99
CA ARG A 153 9.49 3.60 18.54
C ARG A 153 9.44 4.97 17.87
N TYR A 154 9.47 6.03 18.65
CA TYR A 154 9.60 7.38 18.13
C TYR A 154 10.99 7.94 18.46
N ASP A 155 11.71 8.39 17.44
CA ASP A 155 12.99 9.08 17.59
C ASP A 155 12.79 10.60 17.43
N GLU A 156 12.93 11.31 18.53
CA GLU A 156 12.75 12.76 18.58
C GLU A 156 13.80 13.50 17.74
N ALA A 157 15.05 13.01 17.73
CA ALA A 157 16.15 13.69 17.03
C ALA A 157 15.93 13.74 15.52
N SER A 158 15.35 12.68 14.94
CA SER A 158 15.01 12.61 13.53
C SER A 158 13.52 12.89 13.25
N SER A 159 12.72 13.13 14.31
CA SER A 159 11.25 13.26 14.22
C SER A 159 10.60 12.11 13.45
N THR A 160 10.99 10.88 13.77
CA THR A 160 10.63 9.70 12.99
C THR A 160 9.98 8.63 13.86
N LEU A 161 8.79 8.17 13.45
CA LEU A 161 8.15 6.98 13.97
C LEU A 161 8.66 5.76 13.21
N PHE A 162 9.00 4.73 13.97
CA PHE A 162 9.29 3.37 13.52
C PHE A 162 8.16 2.47 14.01
N ALA A 163 7.55 1.72 13.12
CA ALA A 163 6.50 0.76 13.46
C ALA A 163 6.74 -0.55 12.72
N THR A 164 6.48 -1.68 13.37
CA THR A 164 6.59 -2.98 12.70
C THR A 164 5.41 -3.88 13.06
N THR A 165 4.95 -4.65 12.08
CA THR A 165 3.92 -5.66 12.24
C THR A 165 4.32 -6.94 11.51
N ASP A 166 4.01 -8.08 12.10
CA ASP A 166 4.16 -9.41 11.50
C ASP A 166 2.85 -9.93 10.91
N MET A 167 1.82 -9.09 10.85
CA MET A 167 0.51 -9.45 10.35
C MET A 167 0.57 -9.98 8.92
N HIS A 168 0.13 -11.22 8.73
CA HIS A 168 -0.13 -11.81 7.43
C HIS A 168 -1.31 -12.79 7.52
N MET A 169 -2.19 -12.74 6.53
CA MET A 169 -3.43 -13.53 6.54
C MET A 169 -3.38 -14.74 5.61
N SER A 170 -2.39 -14.85 4.74
CA SER A 170 -2.18 -15.99 3.86
C SER A 170 -0.76 -16.01 3.30
N GLY A 171 -0.38 -17.14 2.72
CA GLY A 171 0.97 -17.39 2.23
C GLY A 171 1.93 -17.85 3.31
N GLU A 172 2.96 -18.58 2.92
CA GLU A 172 4.08 -18.90 3.79
C GLU A 172 4.94 -17.65 4.00
N ALA A 173 5.36 -17.39 5.24
CA ALA A 173 6.09 -16.18 5.57
C ALA A 173 6.93 -16.38 6.84
N VAL A 174 8.06 -17.05 6.71
CA VAL A 174 8.97 -17.33 7.84
C VAL A 174 9.59 -16.03 8.34
N ASN A 175 9.40 -15.69 9.61
CA ASN A 175 9.92 -14.46 10.24
C ASN A 175 9.52 -13.16 9.52
N PHE A 176 8.36 -13.14 8.86
CA PHE A 176 7.89 -11.96 8.15
C PHE A 176 7.69 -10.78 9.09
N LYS A 177 8.17 -9.63 8.67
CA LYS A 177 7.83 -8.34 9.26
C LYS A 177 7.71 -7.28 8.16
N ASN A 178 6.76 -6.37 8.30
CA ASN A 178 6.74 -5.11 7.56
C ASN A 178 7.20 -3.99 8.50
N TYR A 179 8.27 -3.32 8.10
CA TYR A 179 8.91 -2.21 8.81
C TYR A 179 8.46 -0.91 8.16
N LEU A 180 7.76 -0.08 8.90
CA LEU A 180 7.27 1.21 8.47
C LEU A 180 8.06 2.33 9.15
N VAL A 181 8.52 3.28 8.37
CA VAL A 181 9.15 4.52 8.83
C VAL A 181 8.28 5.69 8.42
N VAL A 182 7.88 6.54 9.39
CA VAL A 182 7.06 7.73 9.14
C VAL A 182 7.79 8.95 9.69
N ARG A 183 8.16 9.88 8.82
CA ARG A 183 8.87 11.11 9.17
C ARG A 183 7.90 12.28 9.29
N PHE A 184 8.04 13.02 10.38
CA PHE A 184 7.28 14.22 10.71
C PHE A 184 8.20 15.44 10.71
N PRO A 185 8.46 16.10 9.57
CA PRO A 185 9.46 17.17 9.47
C PRO A 185 9.20 18.35 10.43
N GLU A 186 7.94 18.53 10.83
CA GLU A 186 7.51 19.61 11.72
C GLU A 186 7.49 19.19 13.22
N GLY A 187 7.87 17.95 13.51
CA GLY A 187 7.87 17.37 14.84
C GLY A 187 6.50 16.93 15.36
N VAL A 188 6.54 16.19 16.45
CA VAL A 188 5.37 15.72 17.22
C VAL A 188 5.49 16.33 18.62
N VAL A 189 4.38 16.76 19.22
CA VAL A 189 4.36 17.40 20.56
C VAL A 189 4.43 16.34 21.67
N ASP A 190 3.51 15.38 21.58
CA ASP A 190 3.34 14.26 22.49
C ASP A 190 2.56 13.15 21.78
N GLY A 191 2.17 12.12 22.51
CA GLY A 191 1.34 11.07 21.94
C GLY A 191 0.78 10.13 23.00
N ALA A 192 -0.05 9.20 22.56
CA ALA A 192 -0.64 8.15 23.37
C ALA A 192 -0.52 6.79 22.66
N LEU A 193 -0.30 5.76 23.46
CA LEU A 193 -0.29 4.37 23.05
C LEU A 193 -1.54 3.68 23.58
N VAL A 194 -2.13 2.87 22.74
CA VAL A 194 -3.28 2.05 23.12
C VAL A 194 -2.88 0.59 23.13
N SER A 195 -2.99 -0.05 24.30
CA SER A 195 -2.81 -1.49 24.46
C SER A 195 -4.12 -2.23 24.21
N ASP A 196 -4.06 -3.56 24.19
CA ASP A 196 -5.26 -4.42 24.11
C ASP A 196 -5.96 -4.46 25.49
N GLY A 197 -6.65 -3.35 25.83
CA GLY A 197 -7.30 -3.12 27.12
C GLY A 197 -7.78 -1.68 27.26
N PRO A 198 -8.33 -1.30 28.43
CA PRO A 198 -8.83 0.05 28.68
C PRO A 198 -7.71 1.09 28.97
N ASP A 199 -6.48 0.67 29.03
CA ASP A 199 -5.37 1.53 29.46
C ASP A 199 -4.74 2.23 28.26
N GLU A 200 -4.77 3.56 28.28
CA GLU A 200 -3.98 4.42 27.41
C GLU A 200 -2.71 4.84 28.18
N GLU A 201 -1.56 4.71 27.54
CA GLU A 201 -0.30 5.19 28.08
C GLU A 201 0.13 6.45 27.35
N ASP A 202 0.14 7.59 28.03
CA ASP A 202 0.70 8.82 27.51
C ASP A 202 2.23 8.70 27.43
N PHE A 203 2.81 9.18 26.36
CA PHE A 203 4.26 9.26 26.22
C PHE A 203 4.70 10.64 25.76
N THR A 204 5.89 11.01 26.19
CA THR A 204 6.62 12.16 25.65
C THR A 204 7.64 11.70 24.63
N PRO A 205 7.89 12.47 23.54
CA PRO A 205 8.92 12.14 22.55
C PRO A 205 10.28 11.84 23.19
N GLY A 206 11.01 10.90 22.58
CA GLY A 206 12.31 10.43 23.11
C GLY A 206 12.23 9.14 23.93
N PHE A 207 11.05 8.63 24.21
CA PHE A 207 10.87 7.36 24.92
C PHE A 207 10.94 6.17 23.96
N GLU A 208 11.80 5.18 24.24
CA GLU A 208 11.75 3.90 23.55
C GLU A 208 10.58 3.07 24.10
N ILE A 209 9.68 2.71 23.20
CA ILE A 209 8.49 1.95 23.54
C ILE A 209 8.74 0.49 23.17
N PHE A 210 8.73 -0.36 24.18
CA PHE A 210 8.79 -1.81 24.01
C PHE A 210 7.46 -2.40 24.47
N GLY A 211 6.69 -2.97 23.54
CA GLY A 211 5.44 -3.66 23.85
C GLY A 211 4.54 -3.80 22.64
N ASP A 212 3.55 -4.64 22.79
CA ASP A 212 2.53 -4.89 21.78
C ASP A 212 1.39 -3.89 21.95
N TYR A 213 1.33 -2.89 21.09
CA TYR A 213 0.28 -1.87 21.12
C TYR A 213 -0.61 -1.98 19.88
N THR A 214 -1.90 -1.75 20.08
CA THR A 214 -2.91 -1.77 19.02
C THR A 214 -2.98 -0.46 18.23
N ALA A 215 -2.47 0.63 18.77
CA ALA A 215 -2.37 1.92 18.08
C ALA A 215 -1.34 2.83 18.73
N ILE A 216 -0.80 3.75 17.92
CA ILE A 216 -0.11 4.96 18.38
C ILE A 216 -0.84 6.19 17.86
N HIS A 217 -1.03 7.18 18.71
CA HIS A 217 -1.61 8.48 18.39
C HIS A 217 -0.55 9.56 18.61
N LEU A 218 -0.22 10.31 17.57
CA LEU A 218 0.80 11.34 17.58
C LEU A 218 0.14 12.71 17.51
N HIS A 219 0.39 13.54 18.53
CA HIS A 219 -0.13 14.91 18.60
C HIS A 219 0.74 15.85 17.76
N LEU A 220 0.13 16.48 16.78
CA LEU A 220 0.80 17.35 15.81
C LEU A 220 0.70 18.82 16.26
N ALA A 221 1.82 19.54 16.22
CA ALA A 221 1.93 20.92 16.70
C ALA A 221 1.20 21.97 15.86
N LYS A 222 0.79 21.63 14.63
CA LYS A 222 0.20 22.57 13.66
C LYS A 222 -1.08 22.04 13.03
N ASN A 223 -1.76 22.89 12.28
CA ASN A 223 -2.96 22.52 11.52
C ASN A 223 -2.63 21.98 10.12
N SER A 224 -1.45 22.25 9.60
CA SER A 224 -1.00 21.76 8.29
C SER A 224 0.31 21.00 8.44
N PHE A 225 0.37 19.80 7.87
CA PHE A 225 1.52 18.90 7.93
C PHE A 225 1.79 18.23 6.59
N GLU A 226 3.06 18.07 6.26
CA GLU A 226 3.52 17.10 5.27
C GLU A 226 4.28 15.97 5.97
N ILE A 227 3.86 14.75 5.76
CA ILE A 227 4.40 13.52 6.34
C ILE A 227 4.95 12.68 5.20
N LYS A 228 6.09 12.05 5.40
CA LYS A 228 6.67 11.11 4.45
C LYS A 228 6.80 9.74 5.09
N LEU A 229 6.46 8.70 4.36
CA LEU A 229 6.59 7.33 4.87
C LEU A 229 7.17 6.39 3.82
N ALA A 230 7.83 5.35 4.29
CA ALA A 230 8.24 4.21 3.47
C ALA A 230 8.21 2.92 4.27
N ALA A 231 7.99 1.82 3.57
CA ALA A 231 7.98 0.47 4.10
C ALA A 231 9.18 -0.34 3.61
N SER A 232 9.47 -1.43 4.32
CA SER A 232 10.47 -2.44 3.96
C SER A 232 10.08 -3.78 4.54
N TYR A 233 10.39 -4.87 3.85
CA TYR A 233 10.29 -6.22 4.41
C TYR A 233 11.63 -6.72 4.98
N ILE A 234 12.68 -5.87 4.96
CA ILE A 234 14.05 -6.21 5.34
C ILE A 234 14.40 -5.66 6.72
N GLY A 235 14.07 -4.38 6.99
CA GLY A 235 14.40 -3.74 8.25
C GLY A 235 14.20 -2.22 8.23
N PHE A 236 14.32 -1.60 9.40
CA PHE A 236 14.15 -0.15 9.55
C PHE A 236 15.21 0.67 8.79
N GLU A 237 16.46 0.21 8.75
CA GLU A 237 17.53 0.88 7.98
C GLU A 237 17.21 0.90 6.48
N GLN A 238 16.67 -0.20 5.99
CA GLN A 238 16.24 -0.29 4.59
C GLN A 238 15.00 0.58 4.32
N ALA A 239 14.02 0.62 5.24
CA ALA A 239 12.87 1.51 5.12
C ALA A 239 13.29 2.99 5.11
N GLN A 240 14.27 3.38 5.94
CA GLN A 240 14.86 4.73 5.90
C GLN A 240 15.56 5.01 4.56
N LEU A 241 16.30 4.04 4.04
CA LEU A 241 16.97 4.18 2.75
C LEU A 241 15.95 4.33 1.59
N ASN A 242 14.84 3.59 1.64
CA ASN A 242 13.73 3.73 0.69
C ASN A 242 13.11 5.13 0.81
N LEU A 243 12.85 5.60 2.03
CA LEU A 243 12.31 6.93 2.28
C LEU A 243 13.19 8.04 1.69
N GLU A 244 14.51 7.99 1.94
CA GLU A 244 15.44 8.97 1.42
C GLU A 244 15.51 8.94 -0.11
N ARG A 245 15.62 7.77 -0.72
CA ARG A 245 15.71 7.63 -2.18
C ARG A 245 14.46 8.15 -2.90
N GLU A 246 13.30 7.92 -2.33
CA GLU A 246 12.03 8.19 -3.01
C GLU A 246 11.48 9.58 -2.71
N THR A 247 11.82 10.15 -1.55
CA THR A 247 11.21 11.42 -1.09
C THR A 247 12.20 12.52 -0.67
N ALA A 248 13.53 12.28 -0.75
CA ALA A 248 14.50 13.30 -0.40
C ALA A 248 14.29 14.57 -1.25
N ASP A 249 14.37 15.72 -0.62
CA ASP A 249 14.26 17.05 -1.25
C ASP A 249 12.96 17.29 -2.08
N LYS A 250 11.94 16.45 -1.90
CA LYS A 250 10.64 16.58 -2.58
C LYS A 250 9.57 17.01 -1.59
N ASP A 251 8.77 17.99 -1.94
CA ASP A 251 7.50 18.29 -1.29
C ASP A 251 6.38 17.35 -1.83
N PHE A 252 5.21 17.46 -1.26
CA PHE A 252 4.04 16.67 -1.66
C PHE A 252 3.71 16.82 -3.16
N GLU A 253 3.79 18.04 -3.70
CA GLU A 253 3.44 18.29 -5.12
C GLU A 253 4.46 17.68 -6.07
N ALA A 254 5.74 17.65 -5.71
CA ALA A 254 6.78 16.99 -6.49
C ALA A 254 6.56 15.47 -6.54
N VAL A 255 6.28 14.83 -5.40
CA VAL A 255 5.96 13.39 -5.35
C VAL A 255 4.71 13.08 -6.18
N ARG A 256 3.65 13.88 -6.04
CA ARG A 256 2.41 13.71 -6.80
C ARG A 256 2.63 13.85 -8.31
N ALA A 257 3.41 14.85 -8.73
CA ALA A 257 3.70 15.08 -10.14
C ALA A 257 4.55 13.95 -10.76
N GLU A 258 5.51 13.39 -10.01
CA GLU A 258 6.27 12.22 -10.45
C GLU A 258 5.38 10.99 -10.60
N ALA A 259 4.51 10.71 -9.61
CA ALA A 259 3.57 9.60 -9.68
C ALA A 259 2.62 9.73 -10.88
N GLU A 260 2.12 10.93 -11.16
CA GLU A 260 1.31 11.22 -12.35
C GLU A 260 2.09 10.95 -13.64
N ALA A 261 3.34 11.43 -13.73
CA ALA A 261 4.17 11.24 -14.92
C ALA A 261 4.48 9.75 -15.17
N VAL A 262 4.73 8.97 -14.12
CA VAL A 262 4.92 7.53 -14.23
C VAL A 262 3.67 6.87 -14.80
N TRP A 263 2.47 7.14 -14.25
CA TRP A 263 1.23 6.57 -14.77
C TRP A 263 0.92 7.00 -16.20
N GLU A 264 1.13 8.26 -16.56
CA GLU A 264 0.97 8.73 -17.95
C GLU A 264 1.88 7.94 -18.90
N SER A 265 3.12 7.63 -18.49
CA SER A 265 4.05 6.84 -19.30
C SER A 265 3.57 5.40 -19.53
N TYR A 266 2.94 4.78 -18.53
CA TYR A 266 2.38 3.43 -18.65
C TYR A 266 1.07 3.41 -19.45
N LEU A 267 0.14 4.32 -19.15
CA LEU A 267 -1.16 4.38 -19.80
C LEU A 267 -1.08 4.81 -21.28
N SER A 268 -0.03 5.51 -21.66
CA SER A 268 0.21 5.90 -23.05
C SER A 268 0.88 4.82 -23.91
N ARG A 269 1.33 3.71 -23.34
CA ARG A 269 1.97 2.60 -24.09
C ARG A 269 1.03 1.94 -25.08
N LEU A 270 -0.28 1.97 -24.81
CA LEU A 270 -1.32 1.43 -25.66
C LEU A 270 -2.46 2.43 -25.78
N THR A 271 -2.82 2.78 -27.00
CA THR A 271 -3.91 3.72 -27.28
C THR A 271 -4.93 3.07 -28.22
N ILE A 272 -6.19 3.45 -28.06
CA ILE A 272 -7.27 3.04 -28.94
C ILE A 272 -7.99 4.26 -29.52
N GLU A 273 -8.53 4.09 -30.72
CA GLU A 273 -9.58 4.96 -31.22
C GLU A 273 -10.93 4.41 -30.74
N ALA A 274 -11.72 5.25 -30.09
CA ALA A 274 -13.01 4.85 -29.53
C ALA A 274 -14.13 5.75 -30.06
N GLU A 275 -15.32 5.17 -30.26
CA GLU A 275 -16.49 5.91 -30.75
C GLU A 275 -17.04 6.88 -29.69
N ASP A 276 -16.89 6.52 -28.42
CA ASP A 276 -17.31 7.36 -27.29
C ASP A 276 -16.31 7.35 -26.13
N GLU A 277 -16.44 8.34 -25.25
CA GLU A 277 -15.59 8.49 -24.07
C GLU A 277 -15.74 7.33 -23.06
N LYS A 278 -16.88 6.62 -23.02
CA LYS A 278 -17.08 5.50 -22.09
C LYS A 278 -16.21 4.31 -22.47
N GLN A 279 -16.08 4.04 -23.77
CA GLN A 279 -15.19 2.98 -24.27
C GLN A 279 -13.74 3.31 -23.93
N LEU A 280 -13.31 4.56 -24.13
CA LEU A 280 -11.98 5.01 -23.81
C LEU A 280 -11.70 4.93 -22.31
N ARG A 281 -12.65 5.37 -21.46
CA ARG A 281 -12.55 5.25 -19.98
C ARG A 281 -12.49 3.79 -19.54
N THR A 282 -13.28 2.92 -20.14
CA THR A 282 -13.28 1.48 -19.82
C THR A 282 -11.93 0.86 -20.16
N PHE A 283 -11.42 1.13 -21.37
CA PHE A 283 -10.13 0.61 -21.81
C PHE A 283 -8.99 1.09 -20.89
N THR A 284 -8.92 2.41 -20.66
CA THR A 284 -7.85 3.00 -19.82
C THR A 284 -7.93 2.50 -18.37
N SER A 285 -9.14 2.29 -17.83
CA SER A 285 -9.32 1.70 -16.50
C SER A 285 -8.89 0.24 -16.44
N CYS A 286 -9.14 -0.55 -17.50
CA CYS A 286 -8.63 -1.91 -17.59
C CYS A 286 -7.11 -1.94 -17.72
N LEU A 287 -6.53 -1.02 -18.48
CA LEU A 287 -5.07 -0.87 -18.61
C LEU A 287 -4.42 -0.52 -17.26
N TYR A 288 -4.99 0.44 -16.52
CA TYR A 288 -4.58 0.72 -15.14
C TYR A 288 -4.60 -0.54 -14.27
N ARG A 289 -5.70 -1.33 -14.31
CA ARG A 289 -5.82 -2.59 -13.55
C ARG A 289 -4.73 -3.60 -13.91
N ALA A 290 -4.36 -3.69 -15.18
CA ALA A 290 -3.32 -4.63 -15.63
C ALA A 290 -1.94 -4.30 -15.07
N PHE A 291 -1.64 -3.02 -14.80
CA PHE A 291 -0.35 -2.58 -14.26
C PHE A 291 -0.30 -2.47 -12.72
N LEU A 292 -1.35 -2.88 -12.01
CA LEU A 292 -1.32 -2.89 -10.54
C LEU A 292 -0.51 -4.06 -9.99
N TYR A 293 -0.61 -5.23 -10.62
CA TYR A 293 -0.03 -6.49 -10.15
C TYR A 293 0.80 -7.19 -11.23
N PRO A 294 1.78 -8.03 -10.85
CA PRO A 294 2.24 -8.36 -9.49
C PRO A 294 2.95 -7.18 -8.83
N HIS A 295 3.04 -7.16 -7.49
CA HIS A 295 3.82 -6.16 -6.79
C HIS A 295 5.31 -6.53 -6.78
N LYS A 296 6.20 -5.54 -6.93
CA LYS A 296 7.61 -5.66 -6.58
C LYS A 296 7.73 -6.01 -5.10
N CYS A 297 8.61 -6.92 -4.77
CA CYS A 297 8.90 -7.34 -3.41
C CYS A 297 10.40 -7.23 -3.09
N HIS A 298 11.17 -6.70 -4.03
CA HIS A 298 12.59 -6.43 -3.86
C HIS A 298 12.84 -4.94 -3.57
N GLU A 299 13.92 -4.72 -2.90
CA GLU A 299 14.41 -3.41 -2.49
C GLU A 299 15.84 -3.24 -3.01
N TYR A 300 16.43 -2.09 -2.83
CA TYR A 300 17.79 -1.84 -3.29
C TYR A 300 18.69 -1.52 -2.11
N ALA A 301 19.74 -2.30 -1.91
CA ALA A 301 20.79 -2.03 -0.93
C ALA A 301 21.50 -0.69 -1.19
N ALA A 302 22.29 -0.20 -0.25
CA ALA A 302 23.01 1.06 -0.39
C ALA A 302 23.93 1.13 -1.62
N ASP A 303 24.48 -0.01 -2.05
CA ASP A 303 25.31 -0.16 -3.25
C ASP A 303 24.50 -0.29 -4.55
N GLY A 304 23.18 -0.28 -4.49
CA GLY A 304 22.26 -0.38 -5.62
C GLY A 304 21.92 -1.81 -6.06
N ARG A 305 22.41 -2.86 -5.38
CA ARG A 305 21.98 -4.24 -5.66
C ARG A 305 20.54 -4.44 -5.27
N ALA A 306 19.78 -5.18 -6.09
CA ALA A 306 18.47 -5.66 -5.72
C ALA A 306 18.60 -6.76 -4.65
N ILE A 307 17.85 -6.62 -3.58
CA ILE A 307 17.77 -7.57 -2.46
C ILE A 307 16.31 -7.75 -2.06
N HIS A 308 15.96 -8.88 -1.47
CA HIS A 308 14.59 -9.13 -1.02
C HIS A 308 14.53 -10.04 0.19
N TYR A 309 13.47 -9.92 0.95
CA TYR A 309 13.08 -10.88 1.97
C TYR A 309 12.58 -12.17 1.30
N CYS A 310 13.13 -13.30 1.70
CA CYS A 310 12.70 -14.63 1.26
C CYS A 310 11.70 -15.24 2.26
N PRO A 311 10.45 -15.52 1.88
CA PRO A 311 9.45 -16.06 2.79
C PRO A 311 9.67 -17.54 3.17
N HIS A 312 10.56 -18.25 2.46
CA HIS A 312 10.80 -19.68 2.70
C HIS A 312 11.76 -19.95 3.86
N ASP A 313 12.75 -19.09 4.06
CA ASP A 313 13.76 -19.22 5.11
C ASP A 313 13.82 -18.01 6.07
N GLY A 314 13.19 -16.89 5.70
CA GLY A 314 13.17 -15.67 6.49
C GLY A 314 14.44 -14.83 6.37
N GLU A 315 15.32 -15.14 5.42
CA GLU A 315 16.60 -14.47 5.21
C GLU A 315 16.51 -13.43 4.08
N ILE A 316 17.56 -12.65 3.90
CA ILE A 316 17.67 -11.67 2.83
C ILE A 316 18.51 -12.24 1.71
N HIS A 317 17.93 -12.30 0.51
CA HIS A 317 18.59 -12.81 -0.69
C HIS A 317 18.90 -11.68 -1.70
N ASP A 318 19.89 -11.91 -2.54
CA ASP A 318 20.20 -11.05 -3.68
C ASP A 318 19.23 -11.34 -4.84
N GLY A 319 18.82 -10.30 -5.54
CA GLY A 319 18.01 -10.41 -6.76
C GLY A 319 16.62 -9.79 -6.64
N VAL A 320 15.92 -9.84 -7.78
CA VAL A 320 14.57 -9.30 -7.89
C VAL A 320 13.53 -10.33 -7.43
N ARG A 321 12.45 -9.84 -6.83
CA ARG A 321 11.31 -10.65 -6.40
C ARG A 321 10.00 -9.92 -6.69
N TYR A 322 8.98 -10.67 -7.10
CA TYR A 322 7.60 -10.22 -7.28
C TYR A 322 6.64 -11.12 -6.51
N THR A 323 5.56 -10.54 -6.01
CA THR A 323 4.52 -11.21 -5.23
C THR A 323 3.12 -10.75 -5.65
N ASP A 324 2.07 -11.21 -4.96
CA ASP A 324 0.66 -10.84 -5.20
C ASP A 324 0.18 -11.21 -6.61
N ASN A 325 0.41 -12.47 -6.96
CA ASN A 325 0.04 -12.96 -8.28
C ASN A 325 -0.43 -14.42 -8.25
N GLY A 326 -1.59 -14.65 -8.87
CA GLY A 326 -2.16 -15.97 -9.13
C GLY A 326 -2.06 -16.33 -10.60
N PHE A 327 -1.21 -17.29 -10.95
CA PHE A 327 -0.96 -17.65 -12.35
C PHE A 327 -2.17 -18.27 -13.05
N TRP A 328 -3.05 -18.94 -12.30
CA TRP A 328 -4.31 -19.47 -12.85
C TRP A 328 -5.19 -18.36 -13.44
N ASP A 329 -5.18 -17.18 -12.83
CA ASP A 329 -5.96 -16.03 -13.28
C ASP A 329 -5.27 -15.27 -14.44
N THR A 330 -3.95 -15.18 -14.43
CA THR A 330 -3.18 -14.19 -15.21
C THR A 330 -2.49 -14.74 -16.46
N TYR A 331 -2.20 -16.07 -16.52
CA TYR A 331 -1.40 -16.66 -17.61
C TYR A 331 -2.02 -16.51 -18.99
N ARG A 332 -3.36 -16.42 -19.09
CA ARG A 332 -4.09 -16.39 -20.38
C ARG A 332 -4.12 -15.02 -21.03
N THR A 333 -4.02 -13.94 -20.25
CA THR A 333 -4.28 -12.59 -20.73
C THR A 333 -3.23 -11.59 -20.30
N VAL A 334 -2.99 -11.43 -19.01
CA VAL A 334 -2.10 -10.38 -18.47
C VAL A 334 -0.64 -10.59 -18.89
N TYR A 335 -0.10 -11.79 -18.78
CA TYR A 335 1.28 -12.06 -19.19
C TYR A 335 1.50 -11.98 -20.71
N PRO A 336 0.63 -12.55 -21.58
CA PRO A 336 0.69 -12.27 -23.01
C PRO A 336 0.57 -10.78 -23.34
N PHE A 337 -0.24 -10.02 -22.59
CA PHE A 337 -0.31 -8.58 -22.74
C PHE A 337 1.02 -7.89 -22.35
N PHE A 338 1.68 -8.31 -21.27
CA PHE A 338 2.97 -7.76 -20.87
C PHE A 338 4.07 -8.01 -21.92
N SER A 339 4.03 -9.12 -22.63
CA SER A 339 4.97 -9.39 -23.72
C SER A 339 4.91 -8.35 -24.85
N LEU A 340 3.78 -7.63 -24.96
CA LEU A 340 3.57 -6.55 -25.92
C LEU A 340 3.83 -5.17 -25.33
N ALA A 341 3.31 -4.89 -24.12
CA ALA A 341 3.21 -3.56 -23.56
C ALA A 341 4.20 -3.26 -22.41
N ALA A 342 4.84 -4.29 -21.82
CA ALA A 342 5.69 -4.17 -20.65
C ALA A 342 6.85 -5.20 -20.66
N LYS A 343 7.64 -5.21 -21.75
CA LYS A 343 8.66 -6.26 -22.01
C LYS A 343 9.78 -6.26 -20.96
N ASP A 344 10.21 -5.10 -20.51
CA ASP A 344 11.31 -4.99 -19.55
C ASP A 344 10.84 -5.45 -18.16
N GLU A 345 9.64 -5.05 -17.77
CA GLU A 345 9.00 -5.50 -16.54
C GLU A 345 8.73 -7.01 -16.58
N LEU A 346 8.26 -7.54 -17.70
CA LEU A 346 8.08 -8.99 -17.88
C LEU A 346 9.39 -9.75 -17.72
N ARG A 347 10.49 -9.26 -18.30
CA ARG A 347 11.81 -9.88 -18.14
C ARG A 347 12.25 -9.92 -16.67
N GLU A 348 12.00 -8.83 -15.94
CA GLU A 348 12.30 -8.77 -14.50
C GLU A 348 11.44 -9.75 -13.72
N MET A 349 10.12 -9.83 -14.02
CA MET A 349 9.19 -10.80 -13.41
C MET A 349 9.63 -12.25 -13.66
N LEU A 350 10.02 -12.59 -14.89
CA LEU A 350 10.52 -13.93 -15.22
C LEU A 350 11.79 -14.26 -14.44
N THR A 351 12.70 -13.30 -14.28
CA THR A 351 13.89 -13.45 -13.44
C THR A 351 13.50 -13.73 -11.99
N ALA A 352 12.50 -13.00 -11.46
CA ALA A 352 11.99 -13.22 -10.12
C ALA A 352 11.38 -14.62 -9.92
N PHE A 353 10.67 -15.17 -10.92
CA PHE A 353 10.13 -16.53 -10.85
C PHE A 353 11.22 -17.60 -10.88
N ILE A 354 12.35 -17.35 -11.55
CA ILE A 354 13.52 -18.24 -11.50
C ILE A 354 14.22 -18.13 -10.13
N ASN A 355 14.30 -16.95 -9.54
CA ASN A 355 14.80 -16.77 -8.17
C ASN A 355 13.92 -17.55 -7.18
N GLU A 356 12.60 -17.42 -7.28
CA GLU A 356 11.64 -18.17 -6.45
C GLU A 356 11.86 -19.69 -6.55
N TYR A 357 12.08 -20.20 -7.78
CA TYR A 357 12.40 -21.61 -7.96
C TYR A 357 13.74 -22.00 -7.31
N THR A 358 14.73 -21.16 -7.39
CA THR A 358 16.06 -21.41 -6.81
C THR A 358 16.01 -21.46 -5.28
N GLU A 359 15.17 -20.62 -4.68
CA GLU A 359 15.03 -20.46 -3.23
C GLU A 359 14.12 -21.53 -2.62
N SER A 360 12.97 -21.82 -3.27
CA SER A 360 11.97 -22.76 -2.76
C SER A 360 12.11 -24.19 -3.31
N GLY A 361 12.77 -24.38 -4.45
CA GLY A 361 12.79 -25.63 -5.21
C GLY A 361 11.56 -25.85 -6.09
N TRP A 362 10.62 -24.91 -6.15
CA TRP A 362 9.36 -25.02 -6.89
C TRP A 362 9.01 -23.73 -7.62
N LEU A 363 8.42 -23.82 -8.80
CA LEU A 363 7.78 -22.69 -9.46
C LEU A 363 6.46 -22.35 -8.74
N PRO A 364 6.14 -21.05 -8.54
CA PRO A 364 5.00 -20.62 -7.76
C PRO A 364 3.65 -20.90 -8.45
N ARG A 365 2.60 -21.09 -7.66
CA ARG A 365 1.20 -21.19 -8.13
C ARG A 365 0.42 -19.92 -7.84
N TRP A 366 0.49 -19.47 -6.60
CA TRP A 366 -0.15 -18.25 -6.12
C TRP A 366 0.68 -17.62 -5.01
N LEU A 367 1.20 -16.42 -5.25
CA LEU A 367 2.04 -15.68 -4.30
C LEU A 367 1.23 -14.57 -3.63
N SER A 368 1.30 -14.50 -2.28
CA SER A 368 0.94 -13.34 -1.49
C SER A 368 1.86 -13.30 -0.29
N ILE A 369 2.86 -12.47 -0.36
CA ILE A 369 4.20 -12.51 0.22
C ILE A 369 4.94 -13.82 -0.12
N GLY A 370 4.48 -14.98 0.24
CA GLY A 370 4.98 -16.29 -0.17
C GLY A 370 3.92 -17.15 -0.84
N GLU A 371 4.18 -18.45 -0.99
CA GLU A 371 3.28 -19.39 -1.65
C GLU A 371 2.02 -19.64 -0.81
N CYS A 372 0.84 -19.41 -1.40
CA CYS A 372 -0.46 -19.59 -0.73
C CYS A 372 -0.96 -21.04 -0.76
N GLY A 373 -0.35 -21.92 -1.53
CA GLY A 373 -0.78 -23.32 -1.65
C GLY A 373 -2.17 -23.52 -2.29
N CYS A 374 -2.72 -22.51 -2.95
CA CYS A 374 -4.05 -22.54 -3.53
C CYS A 374 -4.02 -22.53 -5.07
N MET A 375 -5.16 -22.83 -5.71
CA MET A 375 -5.36 -23.00 -7.14
C MET A 375 -4.58 -24.15 -7.79
N PRO A 376 -5.07 -24.71 -8.91
CA PRO A 376 -4.43 -25.87 -9.53
C PRO A 376 -3.20 -25.47 -10.33
N SER A 377 -2.19 -26.28 -10.22
CA SER A 377 -1.02 -26.47 -11.08
C SER A 377 -0.15 -25.25 -11.47
N THR A 378 0.99 -25.59 -12.00
CA THR A 378 2.11 -24.76 -12.46
C THR A 378 1.81 -23.99 -13.75
N LEU A 379 0.86 -23.05 -13.75
CA LEU A 379 0.55 -22.25 -14.94
C LEU A 379 1.58 -21.17 -15.24
N VAL A 380 2.52 -20.96 -14.34
CA VAL A 380 3.74 -20.17 -14.57
C VAL A 380 4.59 -20.78 -15.70
N ASP A 381 4.57 -22.11 -15.90
CA ASP A 381 5.24 -22.78 -17.01
C ASP A 381 4.76 -22.22 -18.35
N ALA A 382 3.42 -22.02 -18.48
CA ALA A 382 2.83 -21.43 -19.69
C ALA A 382 3.27 -19.98 -19.89
N VAL A 383 3.40 -19.20 -18.80
CA VAL A 383 3.93 -17.82 -18.84
C VAL A 383 5.36 -17.79 -19.35
N ILE A 384 6.22 -18.66 -18.82
CA ILE A 384 7.63 -18.75 -19.21
C ILE A 384 7.77 -19.19 -20.68
N CYS A 385 7.01 -20.21 -21.09
CA CYS A 385 7.02 -20.70 -22.46
C CYS A 385 6.53 -19.67 -23.47
N ASP A 386 5.44 -18.96 -23.16
CA ASP A 386 4.88 -17.91 -24.03
C ASP A 386 5.83 -16.73 -24.20
N ALA A 387 6.50 -16.36 -23.12
CA ALA A 387 7.48 -15.26 -23.15
C ALA A 387 8.80 -15.62 -23.87
N ALA A 388 9.10 -16.90 -24.07
CA ALA A 388 10.31 -17.38 -24.73
C ALA A 388 10.18 -17.47 -26.28
N VAL A 389 8.96 -17.36 -26.80
CA VAL A 389 8.65 -17.43 -28.24
C VAL A 389 8.51 -16.02 -28.82
#